data_2a502ae9b234861db450c8e631c86b36
#
_entry.id   2a502ae9b234861db450c8e631c86b36
#
_cell.length_a   1.000
_cell.length_b   1.000
_cell.length_c   1.000
_cell.angle_alpha   90.00
_cell.angle_beta   90.00
_cell.angle_gamma   90.00
#
_symmetry.space_group_name_H-M   'P 1'
#
loop_
_entity.id
_entity.type
_entity.pdbx_description
1 polymer ?
#
loop_
_entity_poly.entity_id
_entity_poly.type
_entity_poly.pdbx_seq_one_letter_code
_entity_poly.pdbx_strand_id
1 'polypeptide(L)'
;MPANQVRIIGGRHRGRRLHFSPGRGLRPTPDRVRETLFNWLQAEIRGARCLDLFAGSGALGLEALSRGAACLYAVEQNRAAAQRLRDNVALLHEESAVEVLQVDALRLLKTPPDAAFDIVFLDPPFADGLLPAVSRLLEENDW
;
A
#
# COMPACT_ATOMS: atom_id res chain seq x y z
N MET A 1 15.65 15.21 -5.75
CA MET A 1 14.51 14.42 -6.27
C MET A 1 13.30 15.30 -6.45
N PRO A 2 12.55 15.16 -7.55
CA PRO A 2 11.31 15.91 -7.70
C PRO A 2 10.34 15.68 -6.55
N ALA A 3 9.59 16.71 -6.17
CA ALA A 3 8.75 16.71 -4.98
C ALA A 3 7.62 15.68 -5.02
N ASN A 4 7.20 15.25 -6.22
CA ASN A 4 6.05 14.36 -6.39
C ASN A 4 6.46 12.95 -6.83
N GLN A 5 7.66 12.55 -6.43
CA GLN A 5 8.17 11.21 -6.74
C GLN A 5 8.72 10.54 -5.50
N VAL A 6 8.60 9.22 -5.46
CA VAL A 6 9.17 8.38 -4.42
C VAL A 6 9.84 7.18 -5.10
N ARG A 7 10.96 6.74 -4.55
CA ARG A 7 11.78 5.69 -5.14
C ARG A 7 11.52 4.35 -4.46
N ILE A 8 11.46 3.28 -5.25
CA ILE A 8 11.48 1.91 -4.71
C ILE A 8 12.92 1.62 -4.24
N ILE A 9 13.05 1.11 -3.03
CA ILE A 9 14.34 0.98 -2.36
C ILE A 9 15.01 -0.36 -2.68
N GLY A 10 14.25 -1.44 -2.68
CA GLY A 10 14.83 -2.78 -2.86
C GLY A 10 14.02 -3.66 -3.79
N GLY A 11 14.53 -4.86 -4.06
CA GLY A 11 13.85 -5.85 -4.86
C GLY A 11 13.99 -5.65 -6.36
N ARG A 12 13.12 -6.32 -7.13
CA ARG A 12 13.22 -6.33 -8.60
C ARG A 12 12.96 -4.99 -9.26
N HIS A 13 12.27 -4.07 -8.57
CA HIS A 13 12.00 -2.72 -9.09
C HIS A 13 12.87 -1.65 -8.44
N ARG A 14 13.94 -2.06 -7.80
CA ARG A 14 14.86 -1.13 -7.11
C ARG A 14 15.24 0.04 -8.01
N GLY A 15 15.15 1.25 -7.47
CA GLY A 15 15.51 2.47 -8.18
C GLY A 15 14.41 3.05 -9.06
N ARG A 16 13.33 2.31 -9.30
CA ARG A 16 12.20 2.84 -10.08
C ARG A 16 11.49 3.91 -9.28
N ARG A 17 11.02 4.92 -9.97
CA ARG A 17 10.34 6.06 -9.35
C ARG A 17 8.84 5.98 -9.56
N LEU A 18 8.12 6.16 -8.46
CA LEU A 18 6.67 6.19 -8.45
C LEU A 18 6.22 7.65 -8.36
N HIS A 19 5.10 7.96 -9.00
CA HIS A 19 4.52 9.31 -8.97
C HIS A 19 3.36 9.35 -7.99
N PHE A 20 3.19 10.47 -7.30
CA PHE A 20 2.04 10.68 -6.45
C PHE A 20 1.48 12.08 -6.68
N SER A 21 0.16 12.23 -6.49
CA SER A 21 -0.49 13.52 -6.62
C SER A 21 -0.25 14.35 -5.37
N PRO A 22 0.14 15.63 -5.51
CA PRO A 22 0.19 16.50 -4.35
C PRO A 22 -1.22 16.65 -3.78
N GLY A 23 -1.34 16.60 -2.47
CA GLY A 23 -2.64 16.70 -1.83
C GLY A 23 -2.49 16.84 -0.33
N ARG A 24 -3.58 17.26 0.30
CA ARG A 24 -3.61 17.45 1.74
C ARG A 24 -3.38 16.11 2.44
N GLY A 25 -2.36 16.03 3.27
CA GLY A 25 -2.05 14.85 4.04
C GLY A 25 -1.44 13.70 3.24
N LEU A 26 -1.23 13.89 1.95
CA LEU A 26 -0.65 12.84 1.10
C LEU A 26 0.86 13.00 1.03
N ARG A 27 1.55 12.52 2.05
CA ARG A 27 3.01 12.47 2.08
C ARG A 27 3.45 11.02 2.01
N PRO A 28 4.37 10.68 1.10
CA PRO A 28 4.91 9.33 1.09
C PRO A 28 5.73 9.09 2.36
N THR A 29 5.72 7.87 2.83
CA THR A 29 6.59 7.46 3.93
C THR A 29 8.05 7.63 3.50
N PRO A 30 8.89 8.29 4.31
CA PRO A 30 10.29 8.53 3.93
C PRO A 30 11.04 7.24 3.59
N ASP A 31 12.02 7.33 2.69
CA ASP A 31 12.82 6.17 2.27
C ASP A 31 13.41 5.42 3.44
N ARG A 32 13.97 6.15 4.41
CA ARG A 32 14.62 5.56 5.57
C ARG A 32 13.65 4.73 6.41
N VAL A 33 12.43 5.24 6.60
CA VAL A 33 11.40 4.54 7.36
C VAL A 33 10.96 3.28 6.61
N ARG A 34 10.75 3.38 5.31
CA ARG A 34 10.38 2.23 4.48
C ARG A 34 11.48 1.17 4.50
N GLU A 35 12.73 1.57 4.38
CA GLU A 35 13.85 0.63 4.43
C GLU A 35 13.87 -0.13 5.75
N THR A 36 13.73 0.56 6.86
CA THR A 36 13.70 -0.07 8.18
C THR A 36 12.54 -1.04 8.32
N LEU A 37 11.34 -0.61 7.89
CA LEU A 37 10.15 -1.45 7.95
C LEU A 37 10.35 -2.75 7.15
N PHE A 38 10.83 -2.64 5.92
CA PHE A 38 10.98 -3.83 5.08
C PHE A 38 12.15 -4.72 5.49
N ASN A 39 13.16 -4.16 6.13
CA ASN A 39 14.19 -4.99 6.75
C ASN A 39 13.58 -5.86 7.85
N TRP A 40 12.67 -5.32 8.65
CA TRP A 40 11.96 -6.10 9.68
C TRP A 40 11.04 -7.15 9.08
N LEU A 41 10.42 -6.86 7.93
CA LEU A 41 9.48 -7.77 7.27
C LEU A 41 10.16 -8.76 6.31
N GLN A 42 11.47 -8.74 6.22
CA GLN A 42 12.21 -9.48 5.19
C GLN A 42 11.83 -10.95 5.12
N ALA A 43 11.62 -11.60 6.26
CA ALA A 43 11.29 -13.02 6.33
C ALA A 43 9.84 -13.31 5.91
N GLU A 44 8.93 -12.34 6.05
CA GLU A 44 7.50 -12.53 5.81
C GLU A 44 7.04 -12.07 4.43
N ILE A 45 7.83 -11.27 3.74
CA ILE A 45 7.39 -10.64 2.48
C ILE A 45 7.26 -11.64 1.34
N ARG A 46 8.20 -12.56 1.17
CA ARG A 46 8.21 -13.45 0.02
C ARG A 46 6.96 -14.31 -0.02
N GLY A 47 6.21 -14.22 -1.11
CA GLY A 47 4.97 -14.96 -1.28
C GLY A 47 3.80 -14.41 -0.49
N ALA A 48 3.95 -13.28 0.19
CA ALA A 48 2.91 -12.73 1.05
C ALA A 48 1.76 -12.15 0.25
N ARG A 49 0.56 -12.31 0.80
CA ARG A 49 -0.66 -11.65 0.33
C ARG A 49 -0.80 -10.37 1.14
N CYS A 50 -0.68 -9.22 0.48
CA CYS A 50 -0.60 -7.92 1.15
C CYS A 50 -1.84 -7.07 0.91
N LEU A 51 -2.24 -6.32 1.95
CA LEU A 51 -3.32 -5.34 1.89
C LEU A 51 -2.76 -3.99 2.35
N ASP A 52 -2.93 -2.96 1.52
CA ASP A 52 -2.58 -1.59 1.89
C ASP A 52 -3.86 -0.78 1.93
N LEU A 53 -4.32 -0.44 3.14
CA LEU A 53 -5.62 0.19 3.35
C LEU A 53 -5.65 1.68 3.04
N PHE A 54 -4.51 2.34 2.98
CA PHE A 54 -4.39 3.77 2.67
C PHE A 54 -3.23 3.94 1.72
N ALA A 55 -3.41 3.42 0.51
CA ALA A 55 -2.29 3.19 -0.40
C ALA A 55 -1.62 4.46 -0.92
N GLY A 56 -2.37 5.52 -1.15
CA GLY A 56 -1.81 6.72 -1.75
C GLY A 56 -1.15 6.43 -3.09
N SER A 57 0.13 6.74 -3.21
CA SER A 57 0.91 6.44 -4.41
C SER A 57 1.24 4.97 -4.58
N GLY A 58 1.02 4.17 -3.53
CA GLY A 58 1.40 2.77 -3.52
C GLY A 58 2.80 2.49 -2.98
N ALA A 59 3.45 3.46 -2.36
CA ALA A 59 4.85 3.32 -1.95
C ALA A 59 5.11 2.09 -1.09
N LEU A 60 4.24 1.81 -0.10
CA LEU A 60 4.43 0.64 0.76
C LEU A 60 4.11 -0.67 0.04
N GLY A 61 2.93 -0.75 -0.57
CA GLY A 61 2.50 -1.98 -1.24
C GLY A 61 3.38 -2.35 -2.42
N LEU A 62 3.75 -1.38 -3.23
CA LEU A 62 4.61 -1.64 -4.39
C LEU A 62 6.04 -1.98 -3.97
N GLU A 63 6.50 -1.45 -2.85
CA GLU A 63 7.77 -1.88 -2.25
C GLU A 63 7.70 -3.36 -1.87
N ALA A 64 6.59 -3.79 -1.25
CA ALA A 64 6.38 -5.19 -0.90
C ALA A 64 6.41 -6.10 -2.12
N LEU A 65 5.72 -5.72 -3.19
CA LEU A 65 5.76 -6.48 -4.44
C LEU A 65 7.16 -6.58 -5.01
N SER A 66 7.88 -5.46 -5.02
CA SER A 66 9.25 -5.43 -5.50
C SER A 66 10.14 -6.41 -4.74
N ARG A 67 9.87 -6.61 -3.47
CA ARG A 67 10.66 -7.49 -2.60
C ARG A 67 10.14 -8.93 -2.54
N GLY A 68 9.14 -9.27 -3.35
CA GLY A 68 8.73 -10.66 -3.51
C GLY A 68 7.34 -11.04 -3.02
N ALA A 69 6.51 -10.08 -2.61
CA ALA A 69 5.12 -10.38 -2.26
C ALA A 69 4.39 -10.98 -3.45
N ALA A 70 3.45 -11.89 -3.19
CA ALA A 70 2.72 -12.57 -4.25
C ALA A 70 1.66 -11.68 -4.88
N CYS A 71 0.96 -10.87 -4.07
CA CYS A 71 -0.07 -9.98 -4.57
C CYS A 71 -0.29 -8.82 -3.60
N LEU A 72 -0.95 -7.79 -4.12
CA LEU A 72 -1.28 -6.59 -3.37
C LEU A 72 -2.71 -6.16 -3.66
N TYR A 73 -3.48 -5.95 -2.60
CA TYR A 73 -4.75 -5.25 -2.67
C TYR A 73 -4.52 -3.85 -2.11
N ALA A 74 -4.64 -2.84 -2.96
CA ALA A 74 -4.35 -1.46 -2.59
C ALA A 74 -5.63 -0.64 -2.57
N VAL A 75 -5.98 -0.12 -1.40
CA VAL A 75 -7.21 0.62 -1.17
C VAL A 75 -6.91 2.10 -1.13
N GLU A 76 -7.57 2.85 -1.99
CA GLU A 76 -7.41 4.29 -2.04
C GLU A 76 -8.73 4.95 -2.41
N GLN A 77 -9.28 5.72 -1.49
CA GLN A 77 -10.58 6.37 -1.66
C GLN A 77 -10.53 7.54 -2.64
N ASN A 78 -9.45 8.30 -2.62
CA ASN A 78 -9.31 9.50 -3.47
C ASN A 78 -9.15 9.10 -4.92
N ARG A 79 -10.00 9.65 -5.80
CA ARG A 79 -10.03 9.30 -7.22
C ARG A 79 -8.70 9.59 -7.92
N ALA A 80 -8.14 10.79 -7.70
CA ALA A 80 -6.89 11.18 -8.35
C ALA A 80 -5.73 10.32 -7.87
N ALA A 81 -5.68 10.03 -6.57
CA ALA A 81 -4.64 9.16 -6.00
C ALA A 81 -4.78 7.73 -6.50
N ALA A 82 -6.01 7.20 -6.58
CA ALA A 82 -6.24 5.86 -7.12
C ALA A 82 -5.80 5.74 -8.58
N GLN A 83 -6.07 6.76 -9.38
CA GLN A 83 -5.61 6.77 -10.77
C GLN A 83 -4.10 6.81 -10.85
N ARG A 84 -3.46 7.62 -10.03
CA ARG A 84 -1.99 7.69 -9.99
C ARG A 84 -1.39 6.35 -9.57
N LEU A 85 -2.04 5.67 -8.63
CA LEU A 85 -1.63 4.33 -8.20
C LEU A 85 -1.72 3.34 -9.37
N ARG A 86 -2.80 3.36 -10.14
CA ARG A 86 -2.94 2.52 -11.32
C ARG A 86 -1.84 2.82 -12.34
N ASP A 87 -1.50 4.09 -12.52
CA ASP A 87 -0.42 4.49 -13.43
C ASP A 87 0.92 3.91 -12.96
N ASN A 88 1.19 3.96 -11.67
CA ASN A 88 2.41 3.39 -11.10
C ASN A 88 2.46 1.87 -11.29
N VAL A 89 1.33 1.19 -11.08
CA VAL A 89 1.24 -0.26 -11.29
C VAL A 89 1.54 -0.60 -12.75
N ALA A 90 0.99 0.14 -13.68
CA ALA A 90 1.24 -0.06 -15.11
C ALA A 90 2.71 0.20 -15.46
N LEU A 91 3.30 1.23 -14.87
CA LEU A 91 4.72 1.56 -15.06
C LEU A 91 5.62 0.41 -14.66
N LEU A 92 5.26 -0.30 -13.61
CA LEU A 92 6.03 -1.45 -13.12
C LEU A 92 5.63 -2.78 -13.77
N HIS A 93 4.63 -2.78 -14.64
CA HIS A 93 4.09 -4.00 -15.28
C HIS A 93 3.61 -5.03 -14.27
N GLU A 94 2.95 -4.57 -13.21
CA GLU A 94 2.44 -5.42 -12.12
C GLU A 94 0.93 -5.51 -12.09
N GLU A 95 0.26 -5.26 -13.20
CA GLU A 95 -1.21 -5.25 -13.24
C GLU A 95 -1.83 -6.58 -12.82
N SER A 96 -1.15 -7.68 -13.10
CA SER A 96 -1.67 -9.00 -12.73
C SER A 96 -1.56 -9.32 -11.25
N ALA A 97 -0.70 -8.61 -10.52
CA ALA A 97 -0.45 -8.84 -9.10
C ALA A 97 -1.11 -7.81 -8.19
N VAL A 98 -1.69 -6.74 -8.74
CA VAL A 98 -2.25 -5.64 -7.95
C VAL A 98 -3.71 -5.42 -8.29
N GLU A 99 -4.54 -5.43 -7.25
CA GLU A 99 -5.94 -4.98 -7.34
C GLU A 99 -6.04 -3.63 -6.67
N VAL A 100 -6.42 -2.61 -7.44
CA VAL A 100 -6.63 -1.25 -6.91
C VAL A 100 -8.11 -1.08 -6.62
N LEU A 101 -8.45 -0.83 -5.35
CA LEU A 101 -9.82 -0.66 -4.89
C LEU A 101 -10.06 0.78 -4.51
N GLN A 102 -10.86 1.50 -5.30
CA GLN A 102 -11.21 2.89 -5.03
C GLN A 102 -12.45 2.93 -4.14
N VAL A 103 -12.24 2.64 -2.86
CA VAL A 103 -13.33 2.57 -1.87
C VAL A 103 -12.83 3.14 -0.53
N ASP A 104 -13.79 3.40 0.36
CA ASP A 104 -13.49 3.77 1.74
C ASP A 104 -13.03 2.51 2.50
N ALA A 105 -11.88 2.59 3.14
CA ALA A 105 -11.28 1.47 3.87
C ALA A 105 -12.21 0.93 4.95
N LEU A 106 -12.84 1.79 5.75
CA LEU A 106 -13.75 1.33 6.80
C LEU A 106 -14.95 0.59 6.23
N ARG A 107 -15.46 1.06 5.11
CA ARG A 107 -16.60 0.41 4.45
C ARG A 107 -16.22 -0.96 3.91
N LEU A 108 -15.04 -1.06 3.30
CA LEU A 108 -14.53 -2.33 2.79
C LEU A 108 -14.40 -3.37 3.90
N LEU A 109 -13.86 -2.97 5.04
CA LEU A 109 -13.58 -3.89 6.14
C LEU A 109 -14.81 -4.45 6.83
N LYS A 110 -16.00 -3.91 6.57
CA LYS A 110 -17.24 -4.41 7.14
C LYS A 110 -17.65 -5.77 6.60
N THR A 111 -17.11 -6.18 5.47
CA THR A 111 -17.36 -7.48 4.86
C THR A 111 -16.08 -8.31 4.90
N PRO A 112 -16.11 -9.57 5.35
CA PRO A 112 -14.90 -10.40 5.38
C PRO A 112 -14.31 -10.59 3.99
N PRO A 113 -12.98 -10.73 3.88
CA PRO A 113 -12.33 -11.00 2.60
C PRO A 113 -12.51 -12.47 2.19
N ASP A 114 -12.24 -12.76 0.92
CA ASP A 114 -12.25 -14.14 0.42
C ASP A 114 -11.18 -14.99 1.11
N ALA A 115 -10.05 -14.37 1.42
CA ALA A 115 -8.95 -15.02 2.13
C ALA A 115 -8.23 -13.97 2.98
N ALA A 116 -7.70 -14.38 4.12
CA ALA A 116 -6.96 -13.48 4.99
C ALA A 116 -5.66 -13.01 4.32
N PHE A 117 -5.16 -11.87 4.76
CA PHE A 117 -3.90 -11.31 4.29
C PHE A 117 -2.78 -11.68 5.27
N ASP A 118 -1.57 -11.83 4.72
CA ASP A 118 -0.40 -12.08 5.55
C ASP A 118 0.13 -10.80 6.17
N ILE A 119 0.05 -9.69 5.44
CA ILE A 119 0.54 -8.38 5.89
C ILE A 119 -0.50 -7.32 5.53
N VAL A 120 -0.81 -6.48 6.52
CA VAL A 120 -1.70 -5.33 6.31
C VAL A 120 -0.93 -4.07 6.67
N PHE A 121 -0.81 -3.15 5.70
CA PHE A 121 -0.20 -1.85 5.93
C PHE A 121 -1.27 -0.85 6.36
N LEU A 122 -1.03 -0.17 7.48
CA LEU A 122 -1.93 0.83 8.04
C LEU A 122 -1.18 2.15 8.20
N ASP A 123 -1.30 3.01 7.21
CA ASP A 123 -0.65 4.32 7.22
C ASP A 123 -1.64 5.40 6.77
N PRO A 124 -2.68 5.69 7.60
CA PRO A 124 -3.68 6.68 7.24
C PRO A 124 -3.06 8.07 7.12
N PRO A 125 -3.59 8.93 6.23
CA PRO A 125 -3.04 10.28 6.02
C PRO A 125 -3.17 11.18 7.25
N PHE A 126 -4.13 10.89 8.13
CA PHE A 126 -4.36 11.63 9.36
C PHE A 126 -4.53 10.64 10.50
N ALA A 127 -3.94 10.95 11.66
CA ALA A 127 -4.00 10.08 12.83
C ALA A 127 -5.27 10.31 13.66
N ASP A 128 -6.41 10.52 13.05
CA ASP A 128 -7.62 11.03 13.69
C ASP A 128 -8.54 9.93 14.23
N GLY A 129 -7.99 8.94 14.92
CA GLY A 129 -8.80 7.91 15.54
C GLY A 129 -9.26 6.83 14.57
N LEU A 130 -8.78 6.82 13.33
CA LEU A 130 -9.11 5.76 12.37
C LEU A 130 -8.49 4.42 12.74
N LEU A 131 -7.30 4.43 13.35
CA LEU A 131 -6.59 3.19 13.65
C LEU A 131 -7.35 2.27 14.60
N PRO A 132 -7.97 2.76 15.68
CA PRO A 132 -8.78 1.87 16.54
C PRO A 132 -9.93 1.22 15.81
N ALA A 133 -10.67 1.98 14.99
CA ALA A 133 -11.79 1.45 14.24
C ALA A 133 -11.34 0.44 13.19
N VAL A 134 -10.27 0.74 12.47
CA VAL A 134 -9.70 -0.15 11.45
C VAL A 134 -9.20 -1.44 12.09
N SER A 135 -8.45 -1.34 13.18
CA SER A 135 -7.90 -2.51 13.87
C SER A 135 -9.02 -3.44 14.33
N ARG A 136 -10.08 -2.87 14.91
CA ARG A 136 -11.22 -3.66 15.37
C ARG A 136 -11.88 -4.42 14.21
N LEU A 137 -12.12 -3.74 13.08
CA LEU A 137 -12.75 -4.38 11.92
C LEU A 137 -11.87 -5.47 11.31
N LEU A 138 -10.55 -5.28 11.31
CA LEU A 138 -9.63 -6.30 10.84
C LEU A 138 -9.75 -7.58 11.68
N GLU A 139 -9.80 -7.43 13.00
CA GLU A 139 -9.95 -8.57 13.89
C GLU A 139 -11.32 -9.23 13.80
N GLU A 140 -12.38 -8.43 13.80
CA GLU A 140 -13.76 -8.94 13.78
C GLU A 140 -14.09 -9.70 12.51
N ASN A 141 -13.48 -9.34 11.38
CA ASN A 141 -13.82 -9.90 10.07
C ASN A 141 -12.68 -10.73 9.45
N ASP A 142 -11.69 -11.08 10.23
CA ASP A 142 -10.62 -12.01 9.83
C ASP A 142 -9.84 -11.58 8.58
N TRP A 143 -9.51 -10.32 8.50
CA TRP A 143 -8.73 -9.79 7.36
C TRP A 143 -7.25 -10.18 7.35
#